data_3950470915e0ade9dd578dcd89128849
#
_entry.id   3950470915e0ade9dd578dcd89128849
#
_cell.length_a   1.000
_cell.length_b   1.000
_cell.length_c   1.000
_cell.angle_alpha   90.00
_cell.angle_beta   90.00
_cell.angle_gamma   90.00
#
_symmetry.space_group_name_H-M   'P 1'
#
loop_
_entity.id
_entity.type
_entity.pdbx_description
1 polymer ?
#
loop_
_entity_poly.entity_id
_entity_poly.type
_entity_poly.pdbx_seq_one_letter_code
_entity_poly.pdbx_strand_id
1 'polypeptide(L)'
;RLLDGLREMGSLRFNEDGKFRILQIADLQDNAVLNPVAKDFIKAAIEREKPDLIVLTGDNFAGYSTGTNIFRCVDKSLAKDAIDQYMSIFEKYGIPVTMVPGNHDDQDIKLTKEDELALYQKYDCFIGYDADPEMYGCGTHNIPIYSSKNAYDLAYNIWMFDSNTYDEELGGYDYVHDDQVEWYINKSNELKEANGGTA
;
A
#
# COMPACT_ATOMS: atom_id res chain seq x y z
N ARG A 1 -13.18 -13.49 -4.31
CA ARG A 1 -12.71 -12.42 -5.23
C ARG A 1 -11.28 -11.98 -4.95
N LEU A 2 -10.86 -11.76 -3.67
CA LEU A 2 -9.46 -11.40 -3.32
C LEU A 2 -8.45 -12.52 -3.66
N LEU A 3 -8.83 -13.78 -3.41
CA LEU A 3 -8.01 -14.94 -3.76
C LEU A 3 -7.98 -15.21 -5.28
N ASP A 4 -8.99 -14.77 -6.02
CA ASP A 4 -9.07 -14.95 -7.47
C ASP A 4 -8.18 -13.93 -8.20
N GLY A 5 -8.11 -12.67 -7.75
CA GLY A 5 -7.21 -11.65 -8.31
C GLY A 5 -5.72 -11.98 -8.10
N LEU A 6 -5.35 -12.51 -6.93
CA LEU A 6 -4.00 -13.00 -6.66
C LEU A 6 -3.62 -14.21 -7.53
N ARG A 7 -4.61 -15.01 -7.97
CA ARG A 7 -4.39 -16.13 -8.90
C ARG A 7 -4.21 -15.69 -10.34
N GLU A 8 -4.82 -14.58 -10.76
CA GLU A 8 -4.71 -14.06 -12.13
C GLU A 8 -3.41 -13.28 -12.36
N MET A 9 -2.89 -12.56 -11.35
CA MET A 9 -1.61 -11.83 -11.46
C MET A 9 -0.38 -12.71 -11.21
N GLY A 10 -0.55 -13.92 -10.71
CA GLY A 10 0.54 -14.78 -10.28
C GLY A 10 1.19 -14.31 -8.97
N SER A 11 1.93 -15.19 -8.31
CA SER A 11 2.71 -14.82 -7.10
C SER A 11 3.91 -13.95 -7.48
N LEU A 12 4.22 -12.92 -6.69
CA LEU A 12 5.42 -12.11 -6.87
C LEU A 12 6.66 -12.99 -6.75
N ARG A 13 7.62 -12.78 -7.64
CA ARG A 13 8.85 -13.58 -7.70
C ARG A 13 10.05 -12.74 -8.06
N PHE A 14 11.19 -13.15 -7.55
CA PHE A 14 12.45 -12.66 -8.08
C PHE A 14 12.57 -12.95 -9.56
N ASN A 15 13.18 -12.03 -10.28
CA ASN A 15 13.54 -12.22 -11.69
C ASN A 15 14.65 -13.28 -11.83
N GLU A 16 14.87 -13.78 -13.03
CA GLU A 16 15.89 -14.80 -13.31
C GLU A 16 17.31 -14.34 -12.94
N ASP A 17 17.56 -13.01 -12.96
CA ASP A 17 18.84 -12.41 -12.56
C ASP A 17 18.97 -12.27 -11.01
N GLY A 18 18.01 -12.78 -10.25
CA GLY A 18 18.00 -12.74 -8.78
C GLY A 18 17.64 -11.37 -8.20
N LYS A 19 17.05 -10.47 -8.98
CA LYS A 19 16.62 -9.14 -8.54
C LYS A 19 15.12 -9.04 -8.44
N PHE A 20 14.67 -8.20 -7.51
CA PHE A 20 13.29 -7.75 -7.39
C PHE A 20 13.33 -6.25 -7.08
N ARG A 21 12.71 -5.44 -7.93
CA ARG A 21 12.77 -3.99 -7.84
C ARG A 21 11.50 -3.44 -7.22
N ILE A 22 11.64 -2.66 -6.18
CA ILE A 22 10.54 -1.97 -5.52
C ILE A 22 10.68 -0.48 -5.77
N LEU A 23 9.61 0.14 -6.26
CA LEU A 23 9.48 1.59 -6.30
C LEU A 23 8.63 2.01 -5.10
N GLN A 24 9.26 2.59 -4.09
CA GLN A 24 8.57 3.21 -2.96
C GLN A 24 8.17 4.62 -3.33
N ILE A 25 6.92 4.97 -3.06
CA ILE A 25 6.37 6.31 -3.20
C ILE A 25 5.73 6.70 -1.87
N ALA A 26 6.12 7.83 -1.33
CA ALA A 26 5.56 8.42 -0.12
C ALA A 26 5.22 9.89 -0.39
N ASP A 27 4.34 10.44 0.42
CA ASP A 27 4.08 11.88 0.47
C ASP A 27 3.72 12.49 -0.89
N LEU A 28 2.93 11.80 -1.69
CA LEU A 28 2.37 12.40 -2.92
C LEU A 28 1.51 13.61 -2.57
N GLN A 29 0.73 13.50 -1.50
CA GLN A 29 -0.09 14.56 -0.87
C GLN A 29 -0.76 15.51 -1.86
N ASP A 30 -1.13 14.99 -3.03
CA ASP A 30 -1.72 15.81 -4.08
C ASP A 30 -3.25 15.84 -3.94
N ASN A 31 -3.87 16.69 -4.70
CA ASN A 31 -5.29 16.93 -4.67
C ASN A 31 -6.05 15.96 -5.60
N ALA A 32 -7.37 16.11 -5.65
CA ALA A 32 -8.23 15.41 -6.60
C ALA A 32 -7.81 15.57 -8.07
N VAL A 33 -7.01 16.60 -8.36
CA VAL A 33 -6.33 16.78 -9.66
C VAL A 33 -4.83 16.74 -9.42
N LEU A 34 -4.22 15.61 -9.74
CA LEU A 34 -2.79 15.39 -9.59
C LEU A 34 -1.98 16.38 -10.44
N ASN A 35 -0.96 16.97 -9.85
CA ASN A 35 -0.04 17.88 -10.55
C ASN A 35 0.54 17.19 -11.79
N PRO A 36 0.48 17.81 -12.99
CA PRO A 36 1.04 17.22 -14.20
C PRO A 36 2.53 16.85 -14.08
N VAL A 37 3.32 17.61 -13.34
CA VAL A 37 4.74 17.32 -13.10
C VAL A 37 4.88 16.03 -12.26
N ALA A 38 4.04 15.84 -11.25
CA ALA A 38 4.02 14.60 -10.46
C ALA A 38 3.67 13.38 -11.33
N LYS A 39 2.64 13.53 -12.21
CA LYS A 39 2.28 12.47 -13.18
C LYS A 39 3.45 12.09 -14.09
N ASP A 40 4.13 13.08 -14.65
CA ASP A 40 5.24 12.85 -15.57
C ASP A 40 6.44 12.24 -14.83
N PHE A 41 6.69 12.68 -13.59
CA PHE A 41 7.73 12.11 -12.73
C PHE A 41 7.45 10.63 -12.40
N ILE A 42 6.21 10.28 -12.00
CA ILE A 42 5.82 8.89 -11.72
C ILE A 42 6.05 8.01 -12.97
N LYS A 43 5.60 8.45 -14.14
CA LYS A 43 5.80 7.71 -15.39
C LYS A 43 7.27 7.53 -15.71
N ALA A 44 8.07 8.61 -15.62
CA ALA A 44 9.49 8.56 -15.88
C ALA A 44 10.23 7.62 -14.91
N ALA A 45 9.84 7.61 -13.62
CA ALA A 45 10.40 6.70 -12.63
C ALA A 45 10.08 5.24 -12.99
N ILE A 46 8.83 4.94 -13.35
CA ILE A 46 8.42 3.59 -13.76
C ILE A 46 9.18 3.13 -15.00
N GLU A 47 9.24 3.96 -16.03
CA GLU A 47 9.89 3.62 -17.30
C GLU A 47 11.39 3.41 -17.16
N ARG A 48 12.02 4.19 -16.28
CA ARG A 48 13.46 4.10 -16.01
C ARG A 48 13.80 2.89 -15.13
N GLU A 49 13.12 2.75 -13.99
CA GLU A 49 13.48 1.76 -12.97
C GLU A 49 12.85 0.39 -13.23
N LYS A 50 11.73 0.33 -13.97
CA LYS A 50 10.99 -0.90 -14.30
C LYS A 50 10.73 -1.75 -13.05
N PRO A 51 9.98 -1.21 -12.08
CA PRO A 51 9.75 -1.91 -10.82
C PRO A 51 8.87 -3.14 -11.00
N ASP A 52 9.11 -4.14 -10.17
CA ASP A 52 8.29 -5.34 -10.05
C ASP A 52 7.12 -5.14 -9.07
N LEU A 53 7.22 -4.12 -8.21
CA LEU A 53 6.21 -3.74 -7.22
C LEU A 53 6.29 -2.24 -6.94
N ILE A 54 5.15 -1.60 -6.79
CA ILE A 54 5.02 -0.25 -6.23
C ILE A 54 4.48 -0.36 -4.81
N VAL A 55 5.14 0.34 -3.88
CA VAL A 55 4.76 0.40 -2.47
C VAL A 55 4.46 1.85 -2.11
N LEU A 56 3.20 2.13 -1.77
CA LEU A 56 2.76 3.43 -1.28
C LEU A 56 2.82 3.41 0.25
N THR A 57 3.63 4.29 0.82
CA THR A 57 3.93 4.28 2.26
C THR A 57 3.29 5.42 3.05
N GLY A 58 2.13 5.85 2.60
CA GLY A 58 1.31 6.84 3.28
C GLY A 58 1.42 8.26 2.74
N ASP A 59 0.52 9.11 3.20
CA ASP A 59 0.31 10.47 2.73
C ASP A 59 0.12 10.52 1.20
N ASN A 60 -0.71 9.58 0.72
CA ASN A 60 -0.88 9.33 -0.69
C ASN A 60 -1.69 10.43 -1.39
N PHE A 61 -2.60 11.07 -0.65
CA PHE A 61 -3.37 12.23 -1.10
C PHE A 61 -3.60 13.20 0.07
N ALA A 62 -4.04 14.41 -0.24
CA ALA A 62 -4.26 15.45 0.76
C ALA A 62 -5.67 15.35 1.39
N GLY A 63 -5.86 14.42 2.32
CA GLY A 63 -7.09 14.19 3.07
C GLY A 63 -7.29 15.16 4.24
N TYR A 64 -6.80 16.38 4.14
CA TYR A 64 -6.88 17.40 5.18
C TYR A 64 -7.36 18.75 4.64
N SER A 65 -7.97 19.54 5.50
CA SER A 65 -8.61 20.80 5.18
C SER A 65 -7.82 21.99 5.76
N THR A 66 -6.72 22.40 5.12
CA THR A 66 -6.04 23.64 5.48
C THR A 66 -6.15 24.70 4.41
N GLY A 67 -6.81 25.82 4.73
CA GLY A 67 -6.84 27.01 3.89
C GLY A 67 -7.78 26.96 2.69
N THR A 68 -7.51 27.77 1.69
CA THR A 68 -8.43 28.11 0.58
C THR A 68 -8.34 27.19 -0.64
N ASN A 69 -7.65 26.05 -0.55
CA ASN A 69 -7.51 25.18 -1.71
C ASN A 69 -8.77 24.34 -1.92
N ILE A 70 -9.55 24.68 -2.95
CA ILE A 70 -10.83 24.07 -3.32
C ILE A 70 -10.70 22.66 -3.95
N PHE A 71 -9.47 22.21 -4.26
CA PHE A 71 -9.20 20.92 -4.90
C PHE A 71 -8.78 19.82 -3.93
N ARG A 72 -8.84 20.11 -2.62
CA ARG A 72 -8.47 19.12 -1.60
C ARG A 72 -9.47 17.98 -1.50
N CYS A 73 -8.98 16.84 -1.06
CA CYS A 73 -9.79 15.64 -0.91
C CYS A 73 -10.60 15.70 0.39
N VAL A 74 -11.59 16.61 0.46
CA VAL A 74 -12.40 16.85 1.66
C VAL A 74 -13.59 15.88 1.80
N ASP A 75 -13.77 15.00 0.85
CA ASP A 75 -14.79 13.95 0.89
C ASP A 75 -14.36 12.71 0.08
N LYS A 76 -15.13 11.62 0.22
CA LYS A 76 -14.87 10.34 -0.44
C LYS A 76 -14.79 10.43 -1.97
N SER A 77 -15.53 11.32 -2.60
CA SER A 77 -15.52 11.50 -4.05
C SER A 77 -14.21 12.10 -4.52
N LEU A 78 -13.73 13.14 -3.84
CA LEU A 78 -12.47 13.80 -4.16
C LEU A 78 -11.26 12.91 -3.82
N ALA A 79 -11.33 12.13 -2.72
CA ALA A 79 -10.32 11.12 -2.39
C ALA A 79 -10.25 10.05 -3.50
N LYS A 80 -11.41 9.58 -3.96
CA LYS A 80 -11.49 8.66 -5.10
C LYS A 80 -10.83 9.27 -6.35
N ASP A 81 -11.14 10.52 -6.68
CA ASP A 81 -10.57 11.19 -7.84
C ASP A 81 -9.04 11.32 -7.73
N ALA A 82 -8.51 11.59 -6.53
CA ALA A 82 -7.07 11.62 -6.28
C ALA A 82 -6.43 10.25 -6.50
N ILE A 83 -7.00 9.20 -5.91
CA ILE A 83 -6.53 7.82 -6.06
C ILE A 83 -6.57 7.39 -7.54
N ASP A 84 -7.67 7.69 -8.26
CA ASP A 84 -7.83 7.38 -9.69
C ASP A 84 -6.70 8.00 -10.53
N GLN A 85 -6.17 9.16 -10.16
CA GLN A 85 -5.11 9.85 -10.94
C GLN A 85 -3.81 9.03 -11.03
N TYR A 86 -3.35 8.45 -9.92
CA TYR A 86 -2.09 7.70 -9.92
C TYR A 86 -2.31 6.19 -10.10
N MET A 87 -3.38 5.61 -9.55
CA MET A 87 -3.68 4.20 -9.73
C MET A 87 -3.94 3.83 -11.20
N SER A 88 -4.61 4.69 -11.96
CA SER A 88 -4.79 4.50 -13.40
C SER A 88 -3.47 4.45 -14.17
N ILE A 89 -2.43 5.16 -13.69
CA ILE A 89 -1.09 5.07 -14.27
C ILE A 89 -0.51 3.69 -13.98
N PHE A 90 -0.51 3.25 -12.72
CA PHE A 90 0.04 1.96 -12.32
C PHE A 90 -0.64 0.78 -13.01
N GLU A 91 -1.96 0.82 -13.10
CA GLU A 91 -2.75 -0.20 -13.79
C GLU A 91 -2.42 -0.28 -15.29
N LYS A 92 -2.24 0.86 -15.94
CA LYS A 92 -1.82 0.92 -17.35
C LYS A 92 -0.46 0.25 -17.60
N TYR A 93 0.47 0.36 -16.63
CA TYR A 93 1.77 -0.33 -16.71
C TYR A 93 1.69 -1.78 -16.24
N GLY A 94 0.58 -2.22 -15.65
CA GLY A 94 0.38 -3.59 -15.15
C GLY A 94 1.29 -3.95 -13.98
N ILE A 95 1.67 -2.97 -13.16
CA ILE A 95 2.59 -3.17 -12.04
C ILE A 95 1.78 -3.39 -10.77
N PRO A 96 2.03 -4.48 -10.00
CA PRO A 96 1.41 -4.67 -8.70
C PRO A 96 1.65 -3.50 -7.76
N VAL A 97 0.61 -3.12 -6.99
CA VAL A 97 0.65 -2.01 -6.04
C VAL A 97 0.15 -2.48 -4.69
N THR A 98 0.83 -2.08 -3.63
CA THR A 98 0.35 -2.17 -2.27
C THR A 98 0.46 -0.83 -1.57
N MET A 99 -0.29 -0.62 -0.47
CA MET A 99 -0.28 0.63 0.27
C MET A 99 -0.48 0.41 1.77
N VAL A 100 -0.06 1.38 2.54
CA VAL A 100 -0.55 1.69 3.89
C VAL A 100 -0.97 3.15 3.95
N PRO A 101 -1.98 3.50 4.75
CA PRO A 101 -2.38 4.89 4.94
C PRO A 101 -1.32 5.68 5.71
N GLY A 102 -1.24 6.97 5.44
CA GLY A 102 -0.50 7.95 6.23
C GLY A 102 -1.42 8.76 7.14
N ASN A 103 -0.84 9.66 7.91
CA ASN A 103 -1.62 10.48 8.83
C ASN A 103 -2.42 11.61 8.15
N HIS A 104 -2.14 11.90 6.90
CA HIS A 104 -2.83 12.92 6.13
C HIS A 104 -3.90 12.38 5.17
N ASP A 105 -4.01 11.09 5.01
CA ASP A 105 -4.94 10.49 4.05
C ASP A 105 -6.41 10.62 4.53
N ASP A 106 -6.67 10.45 5.82
CA ASP A 106 -8.02 10.53 6.42
C ASP A 106 -8.20 11.64 7.46
N GLN A 107 -7.23 12.54 7.61
CA GLN A 107 -7.10 13.46 8.74
C GLN A 107 -8.34 14.31 9.04
N ASP A 108 -8.96 14.91 8.03
CA ASP A 108 -10.08 15.86 8.18
C ASP A 108 -11.28 15.49 7.31
N ILE A 109 -11.30 14.32 6.72
CA ILE A 109 -12.36 13.89 5.82
C ILE A 109 -13.23 12.79 6.44
N LYS A 110 -14.48 12.70 5.98
CA LYS A 110 -15.38 11.60 6.36
C LYS A 110 -15.09 10.36 5.51
N LEU A 111 -13.86 9.87 5.60
CA LEU A 111 -13.39 8.67 4.95
C LEU A 111 -12.67 7.85 6.02
N THR A 112 -13.11 6.62 6.24
CA THR A 112 -12.38 5.71 7.11
C THR A 112 -11.24 5.06 6.34
N LYS A 113 -10.26 4.51 7.04
CA LYS A 113 -9.16 3.76 6.41
C LYS A 113 -9.67 2.54 5.63
N GLU A 114 -10.74 1.90 6.10
CA GLU A 114 -11.40 0.80 5.40
C GLU A 114 -12.05 1.28 4.09
N ASP A 115 -12.69 2.45 4.12
CA ASP A 115 -13.23 3.09 2.93
C ASP A 115 -12.13 3.44 1.93
N GLU A 116 -11.00 3.94 2.41
CA GLU A 116 -9.82 4.23 1.60
C GLU A 116 -9.28 2.94 0.96
N LEU A 117 -9.00 1.92 1.75
CA LEU A 117 -8.54 0.61 1.25
C LEU A 117 -9.49 0.05 0.19
N ALA A 118 -10.81 0.16 0.41
CA ALA A 118 -11.82 -0.27 -0.54
C ALA A 118 -11.81 0.53 -1.86
N LEU A 119 -11.30 1.75 -1.88
CA LEU A 119 -11.09 2.51 -3.13
C LEU A 119 -9.92 1.93 -3.94
N TYR A 120 -8.81 1.59 -3.29
CA TYR A 120 -7.67 0.94 -3.96
C TYR A 120 -8.01 -0.47 -4.47
N GLN A 121 -8.78 -1.24 -3.71
CA GLN A 121 -9.19 -2.61 -4.08
C GLN A 121 -10.06 -2.71 -5.34
N LYS A 122 -10.42 -1.60 -5.95
CA LYS A 122 -11.14 -1.57 -7.25
C LYS A 122 -10.21 -1.75 -8.46
N TYR A 123 -8.91 -1.60 -8.27
CA TYR A 123 -7.91 -1.74 -9.32
C TYR A 123 -7.36 -3.17 -9.36
N ASP A 124 -7.29 -3.75 -10.54
CA ASP A 124 -6.80 -5.12 -10.72
C ASP A 124 -5.32 -5.26 -10.33
N CYS A 125 -4.54 -4.18 -10.48
CA CYS A 125 -3.13 -4.15 -10.06
C CYS A 125 -2.93 -4.05 -8.56
N PHE A 126 -3.96 -3.73 -7.76
CA PHE A 126 -3.81 -3.56 -6.32
C PHE A 126 -3.85 -4.90 -5.58
N ILE A 127 -2.80 -5.17 -4.81
CA ILE A 127 -2.61 -6.42 -4.06
C ILE A 127 -2.63 -6.26 -2.54
N GLY A 128 -2.80 -5.02 -2.05
CA GLY A 128 -2.88 -4.74 -0.61
C GLY A 128 -4.19 -5.24 0.01
N TYR A 129 -4.15 -5.54 1.28
CA TYR A 129 -5.30 -6.00 2.06
C TYR A 129 -5.13 -5.62 3.53
N ASP A 130 -6.17 -5.86 4.32
CA ASP A 130 -6.10 -5.81 5.77
C ASP A 130 -6.07 -7.24 6.29
N ALA A 131 -5.03 -7.59 7.04
CA ALA A 131 -4.80 -8.97 7.45
C ALA A 131 -5.76 -9.44 8.54
N ASP A 132 -6.19 -8.53 9.39
CA ASP A 132 -7.15 -8.80 10.47
C ASP A 132 -7.92 -7.51 10.80
N PRO A 133 -9.21 -7.43 10.46
CA PRO A 133 -10.02 -6.25 10.74
C PRO A 133 -10.30 -5.98 12.24
N GLU A 134 -9.97 -6.94 13.13
CA GLU A 134 -10.05 -6.74 14.58
C GLU A 134 -8.75 -6.13 15.16
N MET A 135 -7.67 -6.10 14.36
CA MET A 135 -6.40 -5.50 14.73
C MET A 135 -6.49 -3.97 14.64
N TYR A 136 -5.75 -3.28 15.50
CA TYR A 136 -5.73 -1.81 15.51
C TYR A 136 -5.21 -1.25 14.18
N GLY A 137 -5.85 -0.20 13.70
CA GLY A 137 -5.58 0.38 12.37
C GLY A 137 -6.25 -0.39 11.24
N CYS A 138 -5.82 -0.15 10.00
CA CYS A 138 -6.32 -0.81 8.81
C CYS A 138 -5.25 -0.88 7.72
N GLY A 139 -5.12 -2.03 7.09
CA GLY A 139 -4.16 -2.20 6.01
C GLY A 139 -2.79 -2.73 6.46
N THR A 140 -2.65 -3.21 7.70
CA THR A 140 -1.49 -4.01 8.11
C THR A 140 -1.53 -5.37 7.43
N HIS A 141 -0.49 -5.72 6.68
CA HIS A 141 -0.42 -6.98 5.93
C HIS A 141 1.01 -7.35 5.54
N ASN A 142 1.15 -8.49 4.87
CA ASN A 142 2.43 -8.92 4.31
C ASN A 142 2.34 -9.26 2.83
N ILE A 143 3.45 -9.10 2.13
CA ILE A 143 3.59 -9.43 0.71
C ILE A 143 4.72 -10.44 0.54
N PRO A 144 4.39 -11.71 0.29
CA PRO A 144 5.40 -12.74 0.03
C PRO A 144 5.98 -12.61 -1.37
N ILE A 145 7.29 -12.77 -1.48
CA ILE A 145 8.03 -12.79 -2.75
C ILE A 145 8.79 -14.12 -2.84
N TYR A 146 8.49 -14.87 -3.87
CA TYR A 146 9.01 -16.22 -4.06
C TYR A 146 10.29 -16.25 -4.88
N SER A 147 10.99 -17.35 -4.81
CA SER A 147 12.19 -17.60 -5.59
C SER A 147 11.88 -17.64 -7.10
N SER A 148 12.83 -17.16 -7.90
CA SER A 148 12.77 -17.34 -9.38
C SER A 148 12.84 -18.81 -9.80
N LYS A 149 13.44 -19.67 -8.97
CA LYS A 149 13.70 -21.08 -9.30
C LYS A 149 12.59 -22.02 -8.86
N ASN A 150 11.91 -21.69 -7.76
CA ASN A 150 10.86 -22.52 -7.20
C ASN A 150 9.70 -21.64 -6.70
N ALA A 151 8.51 -21.90 -7.23
CA ALA A 151 7.29 -21.17 -6.92
C ALA A 151 6.82 -21.30 -5.45
N TYR A 152 7.32 -22.30 -4.76
CA TYR A 152 6.93 -22.62 -3.39
C TYR A 152 7.96 -22.17 -2.36
N ASP A 153 9.13 -21.71 -2.79
CA ASP A 153 10.17 -21.23 -1.90
C ASP A 153 9.98 -19.75 -1.66
N LEU A 154 9.54 -19.39 -0.45
CA LEU A 154 9.47 -18.01 0.00
C LEU A 154 10.89 -17.47 0.14
N ALA A 155 11.27 -16.52 -0.73
CA ALA A 155 12.61 -15.94 -0.74
C ALA A 155 12.70 -14.63 0.06
N TYR A 156 11.60 -13.89 0.12
CA TYR A 156 11.51 -12.62 0.86
C TYR A 156 10.08 -12.33 1.26
N ASN A 157 9.89 -11.55 2.32
CA ASN A 157 8.57 -11.08 2.72
C ASN A 157 8.63 -9.60 3.08
N ILE A 158 7.73 -8.80 2.52
CA ILE A 158 7.58 -7.40 2.87
C ILE A 158 6.48 -7.29 3.91
N TRP A 159 6.74 -6.53 4.97
CA TRP A 159 5.79 -6.24 6.03
C TRP A 159 5.31 -4.81 5.89
N MET A 160 4.01 -4.65 5.79
CA MET A 160 3.32 -3.38 5.69
C MET A 160 2.57 -3.12 6.99
N PHE A 161 2.92 -2.04 7.70
CA PHE A 161 2.29 -1.67 8.95
C PHE A 161 1.58 -0.32 8.82
N ASP A 162 0.31 -0.27 9.17
CA ASP A 162 -0.35 0.99 9.48
C ASP A 162 0.16 1.47 10.84
N SER A 163 0.93 2.55 10.86
CA SER A 163 1.41 3.17 12.10
C SER A 163 0.43 4.18 12.68
N ASN A 164 -0.77 4.24 12.12
CA ASN A 164 -1.89 5.06 12.53
C ASN A 164 -1.66 6.58 12.36
N THR A 165 -2.51 7.41 12.96
CA THR A 165 -2.50 8.86 12.75
C THR A 165 -2.04 9.61 13.97
N TYR A 166 -2.91 9.75 14.96
CA TYR A 166 -2.67 10.51 16.20
C TYR A 166 -3.17 9.72 17.40
N ASP A 167 -2.39 9.75 18.47
CA ASP A 167 -2.76 9.23 19.77
C ASP A 167 -3.54 10.30 20.55
N GLU A 168 -4.81 10.06 20.82
CA GLU A 168 -5.67 11.00 21.54
C GLU A 168 -5.37 11.07 23.04
N GLU A 169 -4.79 9.99 23.63
CA GLU A 169 -4.48 9.91 25.05
C GLU A 169 -3.12 10.52 25.39
N LEU A 170 -2.09 10.17 24.63
CA LEU A 170 -0.72 10.64 24.87
C LEU A 170 -0.45 11.98 24.18
N GLY A 171 -1.20 12.29 23.13
CA GLY A 171 -0.97 13.43 22.25
C GLY A 171 0.23 13.21 21.34
N GLY A 172 0.12 13.68 20.10
CA GLY A 172 1.15 13.50 19.08
C GLY A 172 0.81 12.39 18.09
N TYR A 173 1.82 11.91 17.37
CA TYR A 173 1.65 10.84 16.39
C TYR A 173 1.49 9.49 17.09
N ASP A 174 0.63 8.66 16.52
CA ASP A 174 0.41 7.28 16.95
C ASP A 174 1.54 6.36 16.44
N TYR A 175 1.46 5.07 16.73
CA TYR A 175 2.52 4.10 16.51
C TYR A 175 1.95 2.71 16.13
N VAL A 176 2.82 1.75 15.89
CA VAL A 176 2.45 0.35 15.66
C VAL A 176 2.09 -0.29 17.01
N HIS A 177 0.85 -0.74 17.17
CA HIS A 177 0.30 -1.28 18.42
C HIS A 177 0.71 -2.73 18.68
N ASP A 178 0.55 -3.17 19.94
CA ASP A 178 0.99 -4.49 20.41
C ASP A 178 0.31 -5.64 19.67
N ASP A 179 -0.95 -5.52 19.29
CA ASP A 179 -1.68 -6.52 18.51
C ASP A 179 -1.14 -6.68 17.09
N GLN A 180 -0.70 -5.58 16.46
CA GLN A 180 0.00 -5.61 15.17
C GLN A 180 1.36 -6.32 15.30
N VAL A 181 2.07 -6.09 16.40
CA VAL A 181 3.35 -6.77 16.69
C VAL A 181 3.12 -8.26 16.95
N GLU A 182 2.07 -8.62 17.70
CA GLU A 182 1.69 -10.01 17.95
C GLU A 182 1.32 -10.72 16.64
N TRP A 183 0.53 -10.08 15.79
CA TRP A 183 0.22 -10.58 14.46
C TRP A 183 1.49 -10.86 13.65
N TYR A 184 2.43 -9.91 13.63
CA TYR A 184 3.71 -10.05 12.93
C TYR A 184 4.50 -11.26 13.42
N ILE A 185 4.62 -11.44 14.75
CA ILE A 185 5.35 -12.56 15.35
C ILE A 185 4.72 -13.89 14.93
N ASN A 186 3.39 -13.98 15.04
CA ASN A 186 2.64 -15.20 14.69
C ASN A 186 2.78 -15.51 13.20
N LYS A 187 2.57 -14.52 12.33
CA LYS A 187 2.68 -14.67 10.87
C LYS A 187 4.09 -14.98 10.41
N SER A 188 5.09 -14.36 11.02
CA SER A 188 6.50 -14.64 10.73
C SER A 188 6.89 -16.08 11.09
N ASN A 189 6.42 -16.59 12.23
CA ASN A 189 6.64 -17.97 12.63
C ASN A 189 5.93 -18.96 11.69
N GLU A 190 4.68 -18.67 11.31
CA GLU A 190 3.93 -19.47 10.33
C GLU A 190 4.68 -19.57 8.99
N LEU A 191 5.14 -18.44 8.46
CA LEU A 191 5.90 -18.39 7.21
C LEU A 191 7.23 -19.15 7.31
N LYS A 192 7.92 -19.01 8.44
CA LYS A 192 9.17 -19.74 8.71
C LYS A 192 8.95 -21.25 8.75
N GLU A 193 7.92 -21.73 9.43
CA GLU A 193 7.57 -23.14 9.46
C GLU A 193 7.23 -23.68 8.07
N ALA A 194 6.38 -22.95 7.33
CA ALA A 194 5.99 -23.30 5.97
C ALA A 194 7.19 -23.31 5.00
N ASN A 195 8.23 -22.52 5.27
CA ASN A 195 9.47 -22.41 4.48
C ASN A 195 10.60 -23.31 5.01
N GLY A 196 10.27 -24.40 5.69
CA GLY A 196 11.24 -25.39 6.17
C GLY A 196 12.18 -24.90 7.28
N GLY A 197 11.74 -23.93 8.07
CA GLY A 197 12.50 -23.34 9.17
C GLY A 197 13.43 -22.20 8.75
N THR A 198 13.40 -21.78 7.49
CA THR A 198 14.13 -20.62 6.98
C THR A 198 13.24 -19.38 7.02
N ALA A 199 13.74 -18.33 7.70
CA ALA A 199 13.06 -17.03 7.76
C ALA A 199 13.52 -16.11 6.64
#